data_a8a5596b3fae99955ab94724b7f14b7b
#
_entry.id   a8a5596b3fae99955ab94724b7f14b7b
#
_cell.length_a   1.000
_cell.length_b   1.000
_cell.length_c   1.000
_cell.angle_alpha   90.00
_cell.angle_beta   90.00
_cell.angle_gamma   90.00
#
_symmetry.space_group_name_H-M   'P 1'
#
loop_
_entity.id
_entity.type
_entity.pdbx_description
1 polymer ?
#
loop_
_entity_poly.entity_id
_entity_poly.type
_entity_poly.pdbx_seq_one_letter_code
_entity_poly.pdbx_strand_id
1 'polypeptide(L)'
;MIGIYLSGTGNTKYCVTKLVKLIDASADVVPLEDEFIIDKIKRNETVILGYPTQFSNAPYMVRDFIQMHASLWKGRKMICVATMGAFSGDGSGCAARLLKKYGAEILSGVHIKMPDSVCDSKLLKRQMEENKKIIEKADRKIYEAAKRIKQGDYPKEGLTIFSHIAGLFGQRLWFYKKTAGYTDQLKIKEDCAGCGMCAEICPMKNIIMEKGKPHPGDQCTMCYRCICNCPKQAITLLGSKVIEQYKFENYINLTKM
;
A
#
# COMPACT_ATOMS: atom_id res chain seq x y z
N MET A 1 19.67 -2.07 -6.42
CA MET A 1 18.24 -1.66 -6.41
C MET A 1 17.74 -1.42 -4.99
N ILE A 2 16.56 -0.80 -4.84
CA ILE A 2 15.90 -0.62 -3.54
C ILE A 2 14.40 -0.91 -3.66
N GLY A 3 13.81 -1.54 -2.63
CA GLY A 3 12.36 -1.67 -2.47
C GLY A 3 11.81 -0.61 -1.52
N ILE A 4 10.72 0.02 -1.92
CA ILE A 4 10.02 1.03 -1.11
C ILE A 4 8.56 0.64 -1.02
N TYR A 5 7.97 0.70 0.16
CA TYR A 5 6.56 0.34 0.32
C TYR A 5 5.78 1.28 1.24
N LEU A 6 4.53 1.54 0.88
CA LEU A 6 3.50 1.98 1.82
C LEU A 6 2.68 0.75 2.24
N SER A 7 2.62 0.47 3.55
CA SER A 7 1.86 -0.68 4.05
C SER A 7 1.21 -0.37 5.40
N GLY A 8 -0.10 -0.55 5.48
CA GLY A 8 -0.84 -0.38 6.73
C GLY A 8 -0.88 -1.66 7.58
N THR A 9 -1.14 -2.81 6.96
CA THR A 9 -1.43 -4.09 7.62
C THR A 9 -0.44 -5.21 7.31
N GLY A 10 0.68 -4.87 6.65
CA GLY A 10 1.76 -5.83 6.32
C GLY A 10 1.71 -6.41 4.90
N ASN A 11 0.58 -6.40 4.19
CA ASN A 11 0.43 -7.00 2.87
C ASN A 11 1.46 -6.49 1.85
N THR A 12 1.51 -5.17 1.64
CA THR A 12 2.42 -4.58 0.66
C THR A 12 3.87 -4.75 1.07
N LYS A 13 4.18 -4.57 2.36
CA LYS A 13 5.52 -4.84 2.92
C LYS A 13 5.98 -6.24 2.53
N TYR A 14 5.15 -7.26 2.79
CA TYR A 14 5.45 -8.64 2.45
C TYR A 14 5.72 -8.83 0.96
N CYS A 15 4.81 -8.35 0.10
CA CYS A 15 4.92 -8.53 -1.35
C CYS A 15 6.18 -7.87 -1.91
N VAL A 16 6.47 -6.63 -1.50
CA VAL A 16 7.68 -5.90 -1.96
C VAL A 16 8.94 -6.55 -1.43
N THR A 17 8.99 -6.90 -0.13
CA THR A 17 10.15 -7.55 0.45
C THR A 17 10.46 -8.86 -0.25
N LYS A 18 9.45 -9.71 -0.46
CA LYS A 18 9.63 -11.01 -1.13
C LYS A 18 10.09 -10.83 -2.59
N LEU A 19 9.44 -9.92 -3.34
CA LEU A 19 9.82 -9.65 -4.72
C LEU A 19 11.27 -9.15 -4.82
N VAL A 20 11.63 -8.15 -4.03
CA VAL A 20 12.99 -7.57 -4.02
C VAL A 20 14.02 -8.63 -3.68
N LYS A 21 13.82 -9.38 -2.59
CA LYS A 21 14.79 -10.39 -2.14
C LYS A 21 14.93 -11.58 -3.10
N LEU A 22 13.92 -11.90 -3.88
CA LEU A 22 14.00 -12.88 -4.97
C LEU A 22 14.80 -12.34 -6.17
N ILE A 23 14.78 -11.04 -6.43
CA ILE A 23 15.54 -10.43 -7.54
C ILE A 23 16.99 -10.16 -7.10
N ASP A 24 17.17 -9.52 -5.95
CA ASP A 24 18.46 -9.14 -5.35
C ASP A 24 18.40 -9.32 -3.84
N ALA A 25 19.03 -10.38 -3.33
CA ALA A 25 19.00 -10.72 -1.92
C ALA A 25 19.67 -9.65 -1.02
N SER A 26 20.60 -8.86 -1.58
CA SER A 26 21.34 -7.81 -0.87
C SER A 26 20.59 -6.48 -0.82
N ALA A 27 19.60 -6.27 -1.70
CA ALA A 27 18.88 -4.99 -1.82
C ALA A 27 18.11 -4.62 -0.56
N ASP A 28 18.14 -3.35 -0.18
CA ASP A 28 17.37 -2.81 0.94
C ASP A 28 15.86 -2.72 0.61
N VAL A 29 15.04 -2.89 1.64
CA VAL A 29 13.59 -2.69 1.57
C VAL A 29 13.13 -1.86 2.75
N VAL A 30 12.59 -0.68 2.47
CA VAL A 30 12.26 0.34 3.49
C VAL A 30 10.84 0.86 3.33
N PRO A 31 10.18 1.33 4.40
CA PRO A 31 8.90 2.01 4.29
C PRO A 31 9.04 3.37 3.57
N LEU A 32 7.96 3.85 2.98
CA LEU A 32 7.91 5.15 2.30
C LEU A 32 8.18 6.31 3.28
N GLU A 33 7.87 6.13 4.55
CA GLU A 33 8.10 7.08 5.64
C GLU A 33 9.49 6.99 6.28
N ASP A 34 10.44 6.25 5.68
CA ASP A 34 11.82 6.18 6.17
C ASP A 34 12.50 7.56 6.10
N GLU A 35 13.12 8.01 7.19
CA GLU A 35 13.72 9.35 7.29
C GLU A 35 14.87 9.58 6.30
N PHE A 36 15.57 8.50 5.88
CA PHE A 36 16.67 8.55 4.91
C PHE A 36 16.24 8.13 3.50
N ILE A 37 14.94 8.07 3.22
CA ILE A 37 14.39 7.53 1.97
C ILE A 37 14.98 8.20 0.73
N ILE A 38 15.16 9.51 0.77
CA ILE A 38 15.68 10.30 -0.36
C ILE A 38 17.11 9.89 -0.71
N ASP A 39 17.97 9.77 0.29
CA ASP A 39 19.38 9.40 0.07
C ASP A 39 19.51 7.94 -0.36
N LYS A 40 18.65 7.06 0.18
CA LYS A 40 18.57 5.67 -0.26
C LYS A 40 18.13 5.57 -1.72
N ILE A 41 17.14 6.36 -2.16
CA ILE A 41 16.74 6.41 -3.57
C ILE A 41 17.87 6.94 -4.45
N LYS A 42 18.55 8.02 -4.05
CA LYS A 42 19.66 8.60 -4.84
C LYS A 42 20.77 7.60 -5.13
N ARG A 43 21.06 6.68 -4.22
CA ARG A 43 22.11 5.65 -4.37
C ARG A 43 21.70 4.46 -5.23
N ASN A 44 20.44 4.40 -5.66
CA ASN A 44 19.90 3.25 -6.39
C ASN A 44 19.31 3.67 -7.75
N GLU A 45 19.77 3.05 -8.83
CA GLU A 45 19.26 3.28 -10.18
C GLU A 45 17.85 2.72 -10.36
N THR A 46 17.61 1.51 -9.83
CA THR A 46 16.32 0.81 -9.92
C THR A 46 15.57 0.88 -8.60
N VAL A 47 14.31 1.30 -8.66
CA VAL A 47 13.42 1.40 -7.51
C VAL A 47 12.16 0.56 -7.73
N ILE A 48 11.85 -0.30 -6.78
CA ILE A 48 10.58 -1.03 -6.71
C ILE A 48 9.68 -0.28 -5.73
N LEU A 49 8.60 0.34 -6.23
CA LEU A 49 7.63 1.08 -5.41
C LEU A 49 6.34 0.29 -5.27
N GLY A 50 6.01 -0.13 -4.04
CA GLY A 50 4.81 -0.88 -3.73
C GLY A 50 3.83 -0.13 -2.82
N TYR A 51 2.52 -0.28 -3.11
CA TYR A 51 1.45 0.36 -2.34
C TYR A 51 0.12 -0.40 -2.47
N PRO A 52 -0.80 -0.26 -1.48
CA PRO A 52 -2.16 -0.78 -1.63
C PRO A 52 -2.98 0.12 -2.54
N THR A 53 -3.78 -0.46 -3.44
CA THR A 53 -4.72 0.34 -4.23
C THR A 53 -5.91 0.78 -3.39
N GLN A 54 -6.30 2.03 -3.55
CA GLN A 54 -7.49 2.63 -2.97
C GLN A 54 -8.43 3.07 -4.08
N PHE A 55 -9.54 2.33 -4.28
CA PHE A 55 -10.52 2.62 -5.33
C PHE A 55 -9.87 2.78 -6.72
N SER A 56 -9.02 1.83 -7.10
CA SER A 56 -8.23 1.84 -8.35
C SER A 56 -7.29 3.05 -8.49
N ASN A 57 -6.83 3.62 -7.39
CA ASN A 57 -5.87 4.72 -7.36
C ASN A 57 -4.68 4.40 -6.46
N ALA A 58 -3.56 5.07 -6.67
CA ALA A 58 -2.47 5.11 -5.70
C ALA A 58 -2.88 5.97 -4.49
N PRO A 59 -2.54 5.59 -3.25
CA PRO A 59 -2.79 6.41 -2.06
C PRO A 59 -2.25 7.83 -2.23
N TYR A 60 -2.93 8.81 -1.63
CA TYR A 60 -2.52 10.20 -1.76
C TYR A 60 -1.09 10.43 -1.27
N MET A 61 -0.72 9.83 -0.15
CA MET A 61 0.65 9.85 0.36
C MET A 61 1.71 9.43 -0.68
N VAL A 62 1.42 8.40 -1.49
CA VAL A 62 2.32 7.94 -2.55
C VAL A 62 2.40 8.95 -3.69
N ARG A 63 1.26 9.51 -4.10
CA ARG A 63 1.20 10.52 -5.17
C ARG A 63 1.91 11.81 -4.76
N ASP A 64 1.67 12.24 -3.53
CA ASP A 64 2.27 13.43 -2.94
C ASP A 64 3.79 13.28 -2.82
N PHE A 65 4.27 12.16 -2.30
CA PHE A 65 5.70 11.85 -2.27
C PHE A 65 6.36 11.90 -3.65
N ILE A 66 5.71 11.33 -4.68
CA ILE A 66 6.24 11.39 -6.05
C ILE A 66 6.30 12.82 -6.56
N GLN A 67 5.28 13.63 -6.29
CA GLN A 67 5.20 15.03 -6.75
C GLN A 67 6.20 15.93 -6.02
N MET A 68 6.28 15.82 -4.71
CA MET A 68 7.20 16.63 -3.88
C MET A 68 8.67 16.39 -4.25
N HIS A 69 8.98 15.16 -4.69
CA HIS A 69 10.35 14.78 -5.07
C HIS A 69 10.52 14.58 -6.58
N ALA A 70 9.87 15.43 -7.39
CA ALA A 70 9.81 15.30 -8.85
C ALA A 70 11.18 15.12 -9.52
N SER A 71 12.19 15.88 -9.10
CA SER A 71 13.56 15.82 -9.67
C SER A 71 14.28 14.49 -9.39
N LEU A 72 13.84 13.75 -8.37
CA LEU A 72 14.46 12.50 -7.95
C LEU A 72 14.26 11.37 -8.98
N TRP A 73 13.19 11.46 -9.79
CA TRP A 73 12.76 10.37 -10.66
C TRP A 73 13.40 10.38 -12.05
N LYS A 74 14.00 11.49 -12.47
CA LYS A 74 14.61 11.61 -13.79
C LYS A 74 15.68 10.53 -14.02
N GLY A 75 15.47 9.71 -15.05
CA GLY A 75 16.37 8.61 -15.45
C GLY A 75 16.33 7.37 -14.55
N ARG A 76 15.48 7.33 -13.50
CA ARG A 76 15.38 6.15 -12.64
C ARG A 76 14.51 5.08 -13.26
N LYS A 77 14.94 3.82 -13.12
CA LYS A 77 14.20 2.63 -13.54
C LYS A 77 13.20 2.25 -12.46
N MET A 78 11.92 2.19 -12.83
CA MET A 78 10.83 1.99 -11.86
C MET A 78 10.06 0.70 -12.12
N ILE A 79 9.82 -0.06 -11.06
CA ILE A 79 8.90 -1.20 -11.01
C ILE A 79 7.79 -0.85 -10.04
N CYS A 80 6.54 -0.75 -10.51
CA CYS A 80 5.39 -0.39 -9.70
C CYS A 80 4.63 -1.65 -9.27
N VAL A 81 4.46 -1.86 -7.96
CA VAL A 81 3.75 -3.00 -7.37
C VAL A 81 2.49 -2.51 -6.70
N ALA A 82 1.33 -2.98 -7.17
CA ALA A 82 0.04 -2.65 -6.58
C ALA A 82 -0.55 -3.87 -5.87
N THR A 83 -0.83 -3.76 -4.57
CA THR A 83 -1.59 -4.77 -3.83
C THR A 83 -3.06 -4.38 -3.74
N MET A 84 -3.98 -5.37 -3.79
CA MET A 84 -5.43 -5.15 -3.81
C MET A 84 -6.20 -6.27 -3.15
N GLY A 85 -7.38 -5.98 -2.61
CA GLY A 85 -8.31 -6.99 -2.10
C GLY A 85 -9.13 -7.67 -3.20
N ALA A 86 -9.67 -6.89 -4.15
CA ALA A 86 -10.50 -7.40 -5.23
C ALA A 86 -10.07 -6.89 -6.59
N PHE A 87 -10.28 -5.59 -6.86
CA PHE A 87 -10.06 -4.97 -8.16
C PHE A 87 -9.09 -3.79 -8.02
N SER A 88 -8.18 -3.63 -8.98
CA SER A 88 -7.21 -2.54 -8.99
C SER A 88 -7.31 -1.65 -10.22
N GLY A 89 -8.04 -2.07 -11.26
CA GLY A 89 -7.97 -1.39 -12.56
C GLY A 89 -6.54 -1.29 -13.05
N ASP A 90 -6.01 -0.07 -13.10
CA ASP A 90 -4.62 0.22 -13.41
C ASP A 90 -3.83 0.69 -12.18
N GLY A 91 -4.05 0.08 -11.02
CA GLY A 91 -3.44 0.51 -9.75
C GLY A 91 -1.94 0.83 -9.84
N SER A 92 -1.11 -0.06 -10.41
CA SER A 92 0.31 0.18 -10.67
C SER A 92 0.55 1.30 -11.69
N GLY A 93 -0.33 1.43 -12.69
CA GLY A 93 -0.27 2.47 -13.72
C GLY A 93 -0.50 3.89 -13.20
N CYS A 94 -1.20 4.04 -12.07
CA CYS A 94 -1.41 5.36 -11.46
C CYS A 94 -0.09 6.01 -11.05
N ALA A 95 0.74 5.33 -10.28
CA ALA A 95 2.07 5.84 -9.92
C ALA A 95 3.01 5.85 -11.13
N ALA A 96 2.95 4.83 -12.00
CA ALA A 96 3.80 4.75 -13.18
C ALA A 96 3.63 5.97 -14.11
N ARG A 97 2.40 6.41 -14.39
CA ARG A 97 2.16 7.61 -15.21
C ARG A 97 2.70 8.88 -14.54
N LEU A 98 2.53 8.99 -13.23
CA LEU A 98 3.03 10.14 -12.49
C LEU A 98 4.56 10.17 -12.48
N LEU A 99 5.22 9.04 -12.23
CA LEU A 99 6.68 8.89 -12.27
C LEU A 99 7.23 9.18 -13.68
N LYS A 100 6.56 8.66 -14.73
CA LYS A 100 6.92 8.94 -16.12
C LYS A 100 6.86 10.43 -16.47
N LYS A 101 5.86 11.17 -15.93
CA LYS A 101 5.75 12.62 -16.08
C LYS A 101 6.99 13.34 -15.56
N TYR A 102 7.66 12.78 -14.55
CA TYR A 102 8.90 13.33 -13.97
C TYR A 102 10.18 12.66 -14.50
N GLY A 103 10.08 11.99 -15.65
CA GLY A 103 11.24 11.48 -16.38
C GLY A 103 11.75 10.11 -15.92
N ALA A 104 10.98 9.35 -15.17
CA ALA A 104 11.32 7.97 -14.84
C ALA A 104 11.08 7.02 -16.02
N GLU A 105 11.92 6.00 -16.14
CA GLU A 105 11.75 4.86 -17.02
C GLU A 105 10.90 3.77 -16.34
N ILE A 106 9.72 3.47 -16.87
CA ILE A 106 8.83 2.47 -16.28
C ILE A 106 9.13 1.10 -16.87
N LEU A 107 9.81 0.26 -16.09
CA LEU A 107 10.15 -1.11 -16.50
C LEU A 107 8.97 -2.06 -16.37
N SER A 108 8.25 -2.04 -15.23
CA SER A 108 7.24 -3.04 -14.92
C SER A 108 6.08 -2.49 -14.11
N GLY A 109 4.91 -3.14 -14.26
CA GLY A 109 3.76 -3.05 -13.38
C GLY A 109 3.35 -4.45 -12.94
N VAL A 110 3.18 -4.66 -11.63
CA VAL A 110 2.79 -5.94 -11.04
C VAL A 110 1.58 -5.72 -10.13
N HIS A 111 0.53 -6.51 -10.31
CA HIS A 111 -0.68 -6.51 -9.50
C HIS A 111 -0.72 -7.77 -8.63
N ILE A 112 -0.80 -7.62 -7.32
CA ILE A 112 -0.81 -8.74 -6.38
C ILE A 112 -2.08 -8.70 -5.55
N LYS A 113 -2.94 -9.72 -5.71
CA LYS A 113 -4.12 -9.86 -4.86
C LYS A 113 -3.71 -10.34 -3.49
N MET A 114 -4.18 -9.64 -2.44
CA MET A 114 -3.95 -9.95 -1.04
C MET A 114 -5.28 -9.92 -0.28
N PRO A 115 -5.36 -10.52 0.91
CA PRO A 115 -6.53 -10.36 1.77
C PRO A 115 -6.84 -8.87 2.01
N ASP A 116 -8.12 -8.53 2.10
CA ASP A 116 -8.52 -7.14 2.31
C ASP A 116 -8.18 -6.65 3.72
N SER A 117 -7.67 -5.44 3.82
CA SER A 117 -7.27 -4.80 5.07
C SER A 117 -8.31 -3.83 5.65
N VAL A 118 -9.42 -3.59 4.93
CA VAL A 118 -10.51 -2.74 5.42
C VAL A 118 -11.29 -3.51 6.47
N CYS A 119 -11.01 -3.25 7.75
CA CYS A 119 -11.49 -4.05 8.87
C CYS A 119 -12.81 -3.55 9.50
N ASP A 120 -13.33 -2.41 9.07
CA ASP A 120 -14.60 -1.82 9.49
C ASP A 120 -15.72 -1.93 8.42
N SER A 121 -15.52 -2.78 7.42
CA SER A 121 -16.51 -3.11 6.39
C SER A 121 -16.59 -4.63 6.19
N LYS A 122 -17.80 -5.15 5.98
CA LYS A 122 -18.04 -6.58 5.70
C LYS A 122 -17.80 -6.95 4.22
N LEU A 123 -17.73 -5.96 3.33
CA LEU A 123 -17.84 -6.16 1.88
C LEU A 123 -16.80 -7.13 1.31
N LEU A 124 -15.57 -7.09 1.80
CA LEU A 124 -14.46 -7.92 1.30
C LEU A 124 -13.90 -8.88 2.35
N LYS A 125 -14.61 -9.04 3.48
CA LYS A 125 -14.20 -9.99 4.53
C LYS A 125 -14.30 -11.42 4.02
N ARG A 126 -13.27 -12.20 4.32
CA ARG A 126 -13.16 -13.63 3.97
C ARG A 126 -12.71 -14.42 5.18
N GLN A 127 -13.04 -15.69 5.18
CA GLN A 127 -12.58 -16.63 6.21
C GLN A 127 -11.06 -16.82 6.11
N MET A 128 -10.44 -17.24 7.20
CA MET A 128 -8.99 -17.43 7.32
C MET A 128 -8.43 -18.35 6.23
N GLU A 129 -9.11 -19.48 5.96
CA GLU A 129 -8.68 -20.45 4.93
C GLU A 129 -8.73 -19.87 3.50
N GLU A 130 -9.70 -19.01 3.20
CA GLU A 130 -9.75 -18.30 1.93
C GLU A 130 -8.61 -17.28 1.81
N ASN A 131 -8.30 -16.59 2.91
CA ASN A 131 -7.17 -15.65 2.96
C ASN A 131 -5.83 -16.37 2.77
N LYS A 132 -5.62 -17.55 3.36
CA LYS A 132 -4.44 -18.39 3.14
C LYS A 132 -4.26 -18.72 1.64
N LYS A 133 -5.34 -19.19 0.99
CA LYS A 133 -5.33 -19.49 -0.46
C LYS A 133 -4.99 -18.26 -1.32
N ILE A 134 -5.43 -17.06 -0.90
CA ILE A 134 -5.07 -15.80 -1.58
C ILE A 134 -3.57 -15.55 -1.44
N ILE A 135 -3.01 -15.72 -0.24
CA ILE A 135 -1.58 -15.52 0.05
C ILE A 135 -0.72 -16.51 -0.75
N GLU A 136 -1.11 -17.79 -0.80
CA GLU A 136 -0.40 -18.80 -1.61
C GLU A 136 -0.39 -18.46 -3.11
N LYS A 137 -1.51 -17.94 -3.64
CA LYS A 137 -1.58 -17.46 -5.03
C LYS A 137 -0.69 -16.22 -5.23
N ALA A 138 -0.68 -15.31 -4.25
CA ALA A 138 0.21 -14.15 -4.28
C ALA A 138 1.69 -14.57 -4.30
N ASP A 139 2.06 -15.57 -3.51
CA ASP A 139 3.41 -16.11 -3.46
C ASP A 139 3.89 -16.67 -4.79
N ARG A 140 3.06 -17.48 -5.44
CA ARG A 140 3.35 -18.00 -6.79
C ARG A 140 3.52 -16.86 -7.78
N LYS A 141 2.63 -15.87 -7.74
CA LYS A 141 2.70 -14.71 -8.64
C LYS A 141 3.94 -13.86 -8.41
N ILE A 142 4.34 -13.65 -7.16
CA ILE A 142 5.57 -12.92 -6.82
C ILE A 142 6.79 -13.66 -7.36
N TYR A 143 6.85 -14.97 -7.19
CA TYR A 143 7.93 -15.81 -7.71
C TYR A 143 8.05 -15.73 -9.24
N GLU A 144 6.93 -15.87 -9.96
CA GLU A 144 6.91 -15.75 -11.42
C GLU A 144 7.28 -14.34 -11.89
N ALA A 145 6.80 -13.30 -11.22
CA ALA A 145 7.18 -11.92 -11.53
C ALA A 145 8.68 -11.69 -11.32
N ALA A 146 9.25 -12.17 -10.22
CA ALA A 146 10.69 -12.07 -9.95
C ALA A 146 11.52 -12.79 -11.01
N LYS A 147 11.13 -14.02 -11.39
CA LYS A 147 11.78 -14.82 -12.44
C LYS A 147 11.79 -14.06 -13.77
N ARG A 148 10.65 -13.55 -14.20
CA ARG A 148 10.52 -12.78 -15.46
C ARG A 148 11.39 -11.51 -15.42
N ILE A 149 11.34 -10.75 -14.34
CA ILE A 149 12.13 -9.51 -14.17
C ILE A 149 13.63 -9.81 -14.26
N LYS A 150 14.11 -10.89 -13.63
CA LYS A 150 15.53 -11.32 -13.73
C LYS A 150 15.94 -11.69 -15.15
N GLN A 151 15.01 -12.15 -15.98
CA GLN A 151 15.23 -12.49 -17.39
C GLN A 151 15.07 -11.28 -18.33
N GLY A 152 14.77 -10.08 -17.81
CA GLY A 152 14.50 -8.89 -18.60
C GLY A 152 13.10 -8.87 -19.24
N ASP A 153 12.24 -9.85 -18.91
CA ASP A 153 10.84 -9.89 -19.32
C ASP A 153 9.97 -9.23 -18.25
N TYR A 154 9.64 -7.96 -18.45
CA TYR A 154 8.96 -7.13 -17.47
C TYR A 154 7.43 -7.22 -17.59
N PRO A 155 6.70 -7.75 -16.58
CA PRO A 155 5.23 -7.69 -16.54
C PRO A 155 4.71 -6.26 -16.74
N LYS A 156 3.61 -6.09 -17.48
CA LYS A 156 3.02 -4.78 -17.82
C LYS A 156 1.62 -4.59 -17.24
N GLU A 157 1.33 -5.26 -16.12
CA GLU A 157 0.00 -5.19 -15.49
C GLU A 157 -0.31 -3.76 -15.02
N GLY A 158 -1.49 -3.28 -15.35
CA GLY A 158 -1.96 -1.92 -15.04
C GLY A 158 -1.35 -0.82 -15.91
N LEU A 159 -0.40 -1.12 -16.81
CA LEU A 159 0.28 -0.12 -17.62
C LEU A 159 -0.39 0.13 -18.98
N THR A 160 -1.35 -0.71 -19.37
CA THR A 160 -2.05 -0.60 -20.66
C THR A 160 -3.15 0.47 -20.61
N ILE A 161 -3.52 0.97 -21.81
CA ILE A 161 -4.61 1.95 -21.93
C ILE A 161 -5.96 1.34 -21.50
N PHE A 162 -6.19 0.05 -21.78
CA PHE A 162 -7.38 -0.67 -21.33
C PHE A 162 -7.48 -0.75 -19.81
N SER A 163 -6.37 -1.02 -19.11
CA SER A 163 -6.33 -1.01 -17.64
C SER A 163 -6.66 0.37 -17.10
N HIS A 164 -6.18 1.43 -17.77
CA HIS A 164 -6.46 2.82 -17.39
C HIS A 164 -7.96 3.15 -17.50
N ILE A 165 -8.59 2.80 -18.63
CA ILE A 165 -10.01 2.97 -18.86
C ILE A 165 -10.81 2.19 -17.81
N ALA A 166 -10.48 0.92 -17.59
CA ALA A 166 -11.12 0.08 -16.57
C ALA A 166 -11.02 0.66 -15.17
N GLY A 167 -9.85 1.17 -14.77
CA GLY A 167 -9.66 1.83 -13.47
C GLY A 167 -10.41 3.15 -13.34
N LEU A 168 -10.45 3.94 -14.42
CA LEU A 168 -11.14 5.23 -14.45
C LEU A 168 -12.66 5.06 -14.28
N PHE A 169 -13.28 4.28 -15.16
CA PHE A 169 -14.72 4.08 -15.18
C PHE A 169 -15.20 3.07 -14.13
N GLY A 170 -14.37 2.09 -13.75
CA GLY A 170 -14.73 1.08 -12.75
C GLY A 170 -14.85 1.62 -11.33
N GLN A 171 -13.95 2.47 -10.91
CA GLN A 171 -13.92 2.95 -9.52
C GLN A 171 -13.54 4.43 -9.36
N ARG A 172 -12.52 4.96 -10.07
CA ARG A 172 -11.97 6.28 -9.78
C ARG A 172 -12.95 7.43 -9.91
N LEU A 173 -13.80 7.43 -10.92
CA LEU A 173 -14.82 8.48 -11.11
C LEU A 173 -15.86 8.45 -9.98
N TRP A 174 -16.29 7.25 -9.56
CA TRP A 174 -17.30 7.08 -8.51
C TRP A 174 -16.78 7.43 -7.11
N PHE A 175 -15.51 7.12 -6.85
CA PHE A 175 -14.88 7.33 -5.54
C PHE A 175 -13.86 8.48 -5.55
N TYR A 176 -13.94 9.38 -6.54
CA TYR A 176 -12.98 10.47 -6.71
C TYR A 176 -12.80 11.30 -5.44
N LYS A 177 -13.89 11.73 -4.81
CA LYS A 177 -13.86 12.54 -3.57
C LYS A 177 -13.13 11.85 -2.41
N LYS A 178 -13.11 10.50 -2.39
CA LYS A 178 -12.40 9.73 -1.33
C LYS A 178 -10.90 9.61 -1.54
N THR A 179 -10.42 9.84 -2.76
CA THR A 179 -9.02 9.64 -3.13
C THR A 179 -8.36 10.88 -3.75
N ALA A 180 -9.09 11.97 -3.88
CA ALA A 180 -8.59 13.23 -4.45
C ALA A 180 -7.56 13.93 -3.53
N GLY A 181 -7.65 13.68 -2.22
CA GLY A 181 -6.75 14.20 -1.22
C GLY A 181 -6.68 13.28 0.01
N TYR A 182 -6.14 13.79 1.09
CA TYR A 182 -6.25 13.16 2.39
C TYR A 182 -7.69 13.25 2.92
N THR A 183 -8.02 12.47 3.96
CA THR A 183 -9.37 12.45 4.54
C THR A 183 -9.36 12.76 6.02
N ASP A 184 -10.41 13.45 6.49
CA ASP A 184 -10.69 13.77 7.89
C ASP A 184 -11.73 12.82 8.54
N GLN A 185 -12.13 11.76 7.83
CA GLN A 185 -13.23 10.87 8.26
C GLN A 185 -12.86 9.87 9.36
N LEU A 186 -11.61 9.87 9.85
CA LEU A 186 -11.19 8.99 10.93
C LEU A 186 -11.94 9.32 12.22
N LYS A 187 -12.65 8.32 12.77
CA LYS A 187 -13.48 8.47 13.98
C LYS A 187 -12.89 7.67 15.13
N ILE A 188 -12.89 8.27 16.32
CA ILE A 188 -12.44 7.63 17.56
C ILE A 188 -13.62 7.58 18.51
N LYS A 189 -13.93 6.39 19.03
CA LYS A 189 -15.05 6.17 19.95
C LYS A 189 -14.69 6.55 21.39
N GLU A 190 -15.72 6.73 22.21
CA GLU A 190 -15.57 7.12 23.62
C GLU A 190 -14.87 6.06 24.49
N ASP A 191 -14.98 4.76 24.11
CA ASP A 191 -14.35 3.64 24.82
C ASP A 191 -12.83 3.53 24.54
N CYS A 192 -12.22 4.54 23.89
CA CYS A 192 -10.80 4.62 23.66
C CYS A 192 -10.01 4.64 24.98
N ALA A 193 -9.05 3.73 25.11
CA ALA A 193 -8.20 3.63 26.31
C ALA A 193 -7.10 4.70 26.42
N GLY A 194 -6.94 5.61 25.44
CA GLY A 194 -5.92 6.65 25.45
C GLY A 194 -4.46 6.16 25.37
N CYS A 195 -4.22 4.94 24.90
CA CYS A 195 -2.88 4.29 24.93
C CYS A 195 -1.82 4.91 23.99
N GLY A 196 -2.19 5.85 23.11
CA GLY A 196 -1.26 6.57 22.22
C GLY A 196 -0.77 5.79 20.99
N MET A 197 -0.97 4.47 20.90
CA MET A 197 -0.45 3.63 19.80
C MET A 197 -0.82 4.17 18.41
N CYS A 198 -2.05 4.65 18.22
CA CYS A 198 -2.52 5.16 16.93
C CYS A 198 -1.75 6.42 16.48
N ALA A 199 -1.34 7.27 17.41
CA ALA A 199 -0.53 8.46 17.13
C ALA A 199 0.92 8.06 16.77
N GLU A 200 1.48 7.12 17.53
CA GLU A 200 2.85 6.62 17.33
C GLU A 200 3.05 5.99 15.95
N ILE A 201 2.15 5.07 15.55
CA ILE A 201 2.29 4.30 14.32
C ILE A 201 1.74 4.99 13.07
N CYS A 202 1.15 6.17 13.18
CA CYS A 202 0.57 6.88 12.04
C CYS A 202 1.68 7.37 11.08
N PRO A 203 1.72 6.92 9.81
CA PRO A 203 2.76 7.34 8.87
C PRO A 203 2.67 8.83 8.51
N MET A 204 1.47 9.42 8.66
CA MET A 204 1.21 10.83 8.39
C MET A 204 1.32 11.72 9.64
N LYS A 205 1.57 11.14 10.84
CA LYS A 205 1.49 11.86 12.12
C LYS A 205 0.15 12.61 12.30
N ASN A 206 -0.91 12.08 11.70
CA ASN A 206 -2.24 12.70 11.63
C ASN A 206 -3.05 12.60 12.93
N ILE A 207 -2.54 11.93 13.94
CA ILE A 207 -3.24 11.76 15.24
C ILE A 207 -2.38 12.37 16.33
N ILE A 208 -2.92 13.35 17.03
CA ILE A 208 -2.24 14.04 18.13
C ILE A 208 -2.87 13.59 19.44
N MET A 209 -2.04 13.37 20.47
CA MET A 209 -2.53 13.06 21.82
C MET A 209 -2.70 14.34 22.63
N GLU A 210 -3.93 14.62 23.07
CA GLU A 210 -4.25 15.77 23.96
C GLU A 210 -5.00 15.28 25.20
N LYS A 211 -4.49 15.61 26.37
CA LYS A 211 -5.10 15.21 27.67
C LYS A 211 -5.44 13.71 27.74
N GLY A 212 -4.56 12.85 27.20
CA GLY A 212 -4.73 11.41 27.19
C GLY A 212 -5.75 10.87 26.16
N LYS A 213 -6.25 11.70 25.25
CA LYS A 213 -7.16 11.31 24.17
C LYS A 213 -6.55 11.57 22.80
N PRO A 214 -6.76 10.69 21.81
CA PRO A 214 -6.29 10.89 20.45
C PRO A 214 -7.26 11.80 19.67
N HIS A 215 -6.72 12.80 18.99
CA HIS A 215 -7.42 13.71 18.11
C HIS A 215 -6.93 13.55 16.68
N PRO A 216 -7.74 13.02 15.75
CA PRO A 216 -7.36 12.90 14.35
C PRO A 216 -7.49 14.25 13.65
N GLY A 217 -6.51 14.54 12.78
CA GLY A 217 -6.57 15.66 11.84
C GLY A 217 -7.14 15.24 10.47
N ASP A 218 -6.87 16.04 9.45
CA ASP A 218 -7.36 15.92 8.07
C ASP A 218 -6.38 15.26 7.09
N GLN A 219 -5.25 14.74 7.58
CA GLN A 219 -4.17 14.14 6.76
C GLN A 219 -4.19 12.62 6.76
N CYS A 220 -5.37 11.98 6.88
CA CYS A 220 -5.46 10.53 6.88
C CYS A 220 -5.31 9.96 5.47
N THR A 221 -4.30 9.09 5.26
CA THR A 221 -4.05 8.39 3.99
C THR A 221 -4.83 7.06 3.84
N MET A 222 -5.81 6.79 4.69
CA MET A 222 -6.65 5.57 4.67
C MET A 222 -5.83 4.26 4.68
N CYS A 223 -4.71 4.21 5.39
CA CYS A 223 -3.84 3.02 5.42
C CYS A 223 -4.32 1.91 6.38
N TYR A 224 -5.27 2.17 7.25
CA TYR A 224 -5.81 1.25 8.26
C TYR A 224 -4.82 0.79 9.33
N ARG A 225 -3.61 1.31 9.39
CA ARG A 225 -2.59 0.92 10.38
C ARG A 225 -3.08 1.10 11.81
N CYS A 226 -3.57 2.28 12.16
CA CYS A 226 -4.09 2.59 13.49
C CYS A 226 -5.33 1.75 13.85
N ILE A 227 -6.24 1.53 12.90
CA ILE A 227 -7.48 0.77 13.11
C ILE A 227 -7.17 -0.70 13.39
N CYS A 228 -6.30 -1.31 12.58
CA CYS A 228 -5.91 -2.72 12.71
C CYS A 228 -5.00 -3.00 13.92
N ASN A 229 -4.43 -1.98 14.56
CA ASN A 229 -3.61 -2.12 15.77
C ASN A 229 -4.27 -1.61 17.05
N CYS A 230 -5.47 -1.00 16.98
CA CYS A 230 -6.15 -0.51 18.16
C CYS A 230 -6.61 -1.65 19.09
N PRO A 231 -6.10 -1.77 20.34
CA PRO A 231 -6.46 -2.87 21.24
C PRO A 231 -7.93 -2.84 21.66
N LYS A 232 -8.55 -1.66 21.67
CA LYS A 232 -9.98 -1.47 21.99
C LYS A 232 -10.87 -1.45 20.75
N GLN A 233 -10.32 -1.57 19.54
CA GLN A 233 -11.09 -1.43 18.29
C GLN A 233 -11.93 -0.15 18.23
N ALA A 234 -11.43 0.90 18.87
CA ALA A 234 -12.14 2.16 19.06
C ALA A 234 -12.03 3.11 17.86
N ILE A 235 -11.32 2.73 16.80
CA ILE A 235 -11.06 3.59 15.63
C ILE A 235 -11.76 3.01 14.41
N THR A 236 -12.46 3.86 13.65
CA THR A 236 -13.12 3.50 12.39
C THR A 236 -12.91 4.56 11.32
N LEU A 237 -13.13 4.23 10.05
CA LEU A 237 -12.97 5.14 8.92
C LEU A 237 -14.14 5.05 7.94
N LEU A 238 -14.33 3.92 7.27
CA LEU A 238 -15.42 3.74 6.29
C LEU A 238 -16.69 3.18 6.93
N GLY A 239 -16.57 2.41 8.00
CA GLY A 239 -17.67 1.82 8.74
C GLY A 239 -17.93 2.48 10.09
N SER A 240 -18.90 1.92 10.83
CA SER A 240 -19.28 2.38 12.18
C SER A 240 -18.64 1.57 13.31
N LYS A 241 -18.15 0.34 13.00
CA LYS A 241 -17.49 -0.54 13.95
C LYS A 241 -16.45 -1.41 13.25
N VAL A 242 -15.40 -1.78 13.97
CA VAL A 242 -14.45 -2.80 13.52
C VAL A 242 -15.15 -4.15 13.52
N ILE A 243 -15.05 -4.86 12.40
CA ILE A 243 -15.62 -6.20 12.24
C ILE A 243 -14.59 -7.25 12.68
N GLU A 244 -13.37 -7.11 12.14
CA GLU A 244 -12.26 -8.01 12.42
C GLU A 244 -10.96 -7.33 12.02
N GLN A 245 -10.03 -7.18 12.93
CA GLN A 245 -8.72 -6.62 12.64
C GLN A 245 -7.90 -7.60 11.79
N TYR A 246 -7.23 -7.05 10.78
CA TYR A 246 -6.37 -7.81 9.89
C TYR A 246 -4.91 -7.37 10.04
N LYS A 247 -4.01 -8.36 10.26
CA LYS A 247 -2.55 -8.20 10.21
C LYS A 247 -1.98 -9.37 9.42
N PHE A 248 -1.15 -9.08 8.44
CA PHE A 248 -0.52 -10.11 7.62
C PHE A 248 0.32 -11.09 8.47
N GLU A 249 0.95 -10.60 9.53
CA GLU A 249 1.78 -11.40 10.44
C GLU A 249 1.01 -12.59 11.05
N ASN A 250 -0.28 -12.45 11.26
CA ASN A 250 -1.14 -13.53 11.78
C ASN A 250 -1.23 -14.73 10.83
N TYR A 251 -0.89 -14.55 9.55
CA TYR A 251 -0.94 -15.61 8.54
C TYR A 251 0.42 -16.28 8.31
N ILE A 252 1.54 -15.59 8.57
CA ILE A 252 2.90 -16.17 8.40
C ILE A 252 3.14 -17.31 9.39
N ASN A 253 2.68 -17.15 10.63
CA ASN A 253 2.89 -18.14 11.69
C ASN A 253 2.08 -19.43 11.51
N LEU A 254 1.04 -19.41 10.65
CA LEU A 254 0.19 -20.55 10.34
C LEU A 254 0.72 -21.40 9.17
N THR A 255 1.62 -20.87 8.35
CA THR A 255 2.27 -21.59 7.25
C THR A 255 3.53 -22.35 7.67
N LYS A 256 3.98 -22.16 8.94
CA LYS A 256 5.13 -22.86 9.53
C LYS A 256 4.74 -24.01 10.47
N MET A 257 3.45 -24.28 10.64
CA MET A 257 2.89 -25.48 11.31
C MET A 257 2.39 -26.44 10.24
#